data_2e8878c1fce0a0ec9e1c65af70f3b2ab
#
_entry.id   2e8878c1fce0a0ec9e1c65af70f3b2ab
#
_cell.length_a   1.000
_cell.length_b   1.000
_cell.length_c   1.000
_cell.angle_alpha   90.00
_cell.angle_beta   90.00
_cell.angle_gamma   90.00
#
_symmetry.space_group_name_H-M   'P 1'
#
loop_
_entity.id
_entity.type
_entity.pdbx_description
1 polymer ?
#
loop_
_entity_poly.entity_id
_entity_poly.type
_entity_poly.pdbx_seq_one_letter_code
_entity_poly.pdbx_strand_id
1 'polypeptide(L)'
;MVTLAEVAEIVVVSMRDAFLAVTVFVAAMVLLFSWLQYATSGRFVEYIREKKKLQPIIGALMGLTPGCGGAIVIMPMYARGYVTYGTVLATLIATLGDSAFVLIGAAVADSRFIAPLIAVHIISFLVGISWGYFVDFADITPRRPLGRFGPTIGQEPVTSESTNDSPIDDLPREIPGGLGYKILHQGYLIWWLVTIVGLFFAIMLLVWSGQDADYSLELSYNPTTLDGFITWIGIIGTTFSVILYFAQKNWFADDTEATIGDKLHSMRETMVHAASETAFVTFWVMIAYLAFEFSMLFSGITEQDMSNYGDGIIAVMAAAIIGLIPGCGPQIIAITAYTKDIISFPALTANAISQDGDALFPLLVRHKSASLWATVHTTIPAIIAGIVLLIAQFNP
;
A
#
# COMPACT_ATOMS: atom_id res chain seq x y z
N MET A 1 14.35 -31.59 -2.48
CA MET A 1 13.46 -31.60 -3.69
C MET A 1 12.18 -30.90 -3.27
N VAL A 2 11.84 -29.84 -3.93
CA VAL A 2 10.58 -29.16 -3.69
C VAL A 2 9.43 -30.08 -4.13
N THR A 3 8.48 -30.32 -3.25
CA THR A 3 7.33 -31.18 -3.52
C THR A 3 6.15 -30.36 -4.06
N LEU A 4 5.26 -31.00 -4.82
CA LEU A 4 4.04 -30.34 -5.30
C LEU A 4 3.14 -29.90 -4.14
N ALA A 5 3.18 -30.61 -3.02
CA ALA A 5 2.44 -30.27 -1.81
C ALA A 5 2.94 -28.95 -1.19
N GLU A 6 4.25 -28.76 -1.07
CA GLU A 6 4.85 -27.51 -0.57
C GLU A 6 4.49 -26.30 -1.47
N VAL A 7 4.51 -26.49 -2.79
CA VAL A 7 4.10 -25.45 -3.75
C VAL A 7 2.61 -25.10 -3.57
N ALA A 8 1.75 -26.11 -3.43
CA ALA A 8 0.32 -25.89 -3.22
C ALA A 8 0.04 -25.18 -1.87
N GLU A 9 0.76 -25.54 -0.84
CA GLU A 9 0.68 -24.91 0.48
C GLU A 9 1.07 -23.42 0.41
N ILE A 10 2.19 -23.10 -0.21
CA ILE A 10 2.63 -21.71 -0.43
C ILE A 10 1.56 -20.89 -1.16
N VAL A 11 0.98 -21.45 -2.23
CA VAL A 11 -0.07 -20.76 -2.99
C VAL A 11 -1.29 -20.48 -2.11
N VAL A 12 -1.77 -21.48 -1.37
CA VAL A 12 -2.95 -21.33 -0.52
C VAL A 12 -2.72 -20.35 0.63
N VAL A 13 -1.57 -20.44 1.29
CA VAL A 13 -1.19 -19.52 2.37
C VAL A 13 -1.07 -18.09 1.82
N SER A 14 -0.37 -17.91 0.70
CA SER A 14 -0.25 -16.59 0.07
C SER A 14 -1.60 -15.99 -0.32
N MET A 15 -2.54 -16.80 -0.84
CA MET A 15 -3.90 -16.34 -1.16
C MET A 15 -4.67 -15.95 0.11
N ARG A 16 -4.63 -16.79 1.15
CA ARG A 16 -5.29 -16.53 2.42
C ARG A 16 -4.79 -15.24 3.04
N ASP A 17 -3.48 -15.11 3.14
CA ASP A 17 -2.85 -13.99 3.83
C ASP A 17 -2.95 -12.69 3.04
N ALA A 18 -2.84 -12.74 1.71
CA ALA A 18 -3.12 -11.58 0.86
C ALA A 18 -4.53 -11.03 1.08
N PHE A 19 -5.53 -11.89 1.27
CA PHE A 19 -6.89 -11.44 1.51
C PHE A 19 -7.10 -10.95 2.94
N LEU A 20 -6.73 -11.74 3.94
CA LEU A 20 -7.05 -11.47 5.34
C LEU A 20 -6.13 -10.44 6.00
N ALA A 21 -4.83 -10.45 5.67
CA ALA A 21 -3.89 -9.48 6.25
C ALA A 21 -3.87 -8.14 5.51
N VAL A 22 -4.24 -8.12 4.22
CA VAL A 22 -4.10 -6.92 3.38
C VAL A 22 -5.45 -6.49 2.80
N THR A 23 -6.05 -7.31 1.94
CA THR A 23 -7.21 -6.92 1.12
C THR A 23 -8.36 -6.33 1.93
N VAL A 24 -8.76 -6.98 3.01
CA VAL A 24 -9.92 -6.55 3.82
C VAL A 24 -9.70 -5.19 4.49
N PHE A 25 -8.47 -4.89 4.90
CA PHE A 25 -8.11 -3.60 5.50
C PHE A 25 -7.98 -2.51 4.44
N VAL A 26 -7.34 -2.82 3.31
CA VAL A 26 -7.26 -1.91 2.15
C VAL A 26 -8.67 -1.58 1.65
N ALA A 27 -9.55 -2.56 1.50
CA ALA A 27 -10.94 -2.35 1.11
C ALA A 27 -11.67 -1.37 2.02
N ALA A 28 -11.53 -1.55 3.34
CA ALA A 28 -12.15 -0.66 4.33
C ALA A 28 -11.60 0.77 4.21
N MET A 29 -10.29 0.92 4.02
CA MET A 29 -9.64 2.22 3.89
C MET A 29 -9.99 2.91 2.57
N VAL A 30 -9.91 2.20 1.44
CA VAL A 30 -10.30 2.75 0.12
C VAL A 30 -11.77 3.16 0.13
N LEU A 31 -12.66 2.35 0.72
CA LEU A 31 -14.07 2.70 0.85
C LEU A 31 -14.25 3.96 1.71
N LEU A 32 -13.53 4.07 2.83
CA LEU A 32 -13.58 5.25 3.71
C LEU A 32 -13.15 6.52 2.94
N PHE A 33 -12.03 6.46 2.22
CA PHE A 33 -11.55 7.60 1.43
C PHE A 33 -12.47 7.93 0.27
N SER A 34 -12.97 6.94 -0.46
CA SER A 34 -13.94 7.15 -1.54
C SER A 34 -15.25 7.74 -1.00
N TRP A 35 -15.70 7.29 0.17
CA TRP A 35 -16.85 7.87 0.85
C TRP A 35 -16.59 9.31 1.30
N LEU A 36 -15.42 9.60 1.86
CA LEU A 36 -15.03 10.95 2.26
C LEU A 36 -15.00 11.90 1.05
N GLN A 37 -14.45 11.44 -0.08
CA GLN A 37 -14.45 12.18 -1.34
C GLN A 37 -15.87 12.45 -1.83
N TYR A 38 -16.74 11.44 -1.79
CA TYR A 38 -18.17 11.59 -2.11
C TYR A 38 -18.85 12.59 -1.18
N ALA A 39 -18.67 12.45 0.14
CA ALA A 39 -19.30 13.29 1.16
C ALA A 39 -18.81 14.75 1.12
N THR A 40 -17.53 14.97 0.82
CA THR A 40 -16.94 16.32 0.72
C THR A 40 -17.14 16.96 -0.65
N SER A 41 -17.74 16.24 -1.60
CA SER A 41 -17.93 16.70 -2.98
C SER A 41 -16.62 17.20 -3.64
N GLY A 42 -15.49 16.54 -3.35
CA GLY A 42 -14.17 16.90 -3.89
C GLY A 42 -13.50 18.11 -3.21
N ARG A 43 -14.15 18.79 -2.25
CA ARG A 43 -13.55 19.95 -1.54
C ARG A 43 -12.24 19.63 -0.85
N PHE A 44 -12.06 18.39 -0.40
CA PHE A 44 -10.81 17.94 0.22
C PHE A 44 -9.65 17.98 -0.79
N VAL A 45 -9.86 17.48 -2.00
CA VAL A 45 -8.87 17.50 -3.08
C VAL A 45 -8.53 18.93 -3.49
N GLU A 46 -9.56 19.80 -3.59
CA GLU A 46 -9.38 21.21 -3.93
C GLU A 46 -8.62 21.97 -2.83
N TYR A 47 -8.92 21.68 -1.55
CA TYR A 47 -8.19 22.25 -0.41
C TYR A 47 -6.70 21.90 -0.47
N ILE A 48 -6.34 20.64 -0.74
CA ILE A 48 -4.94 20.22 -0.90
C ILE A 48 -4.28 20.96 -2.07
N ARG A 49 -4.98 21.05 -3.20
CA ARG A 49 -4.48 21.71 -4.40
C ARG A 49 -4.16 23.19 -4.16
N GLU A 50 -5.01 23.92 -3.42
CA GLU A 50 -4.81 25.34 -3.13
C GLU A 50 -3.66 25.61 -2.16
N LYS A 51 -3.42 24.73 -1.19
CA LYS A 51 -2.47 24.93 -0.10
C LYS A 51 -1.09 24.32 -0.40
N LYS A 52 -0.46 24.72 -1.50
CA LYS A 52 0.84 24.18 -1.97
C LYS A 52 1.91 24.09 -0.87
N LYS A 53 1.97 25.07 0.04
CA LYS A 53 2.96 25.08 1.14
C LYS A 53 2.70 23.99 2.20
N LEU A 54 1.47 23.52 2.32
CA LEU A 54 1.09 22.48 3.30
C LEU A 54 1.06 21.09 2.68
N GLN A 55 1.22 20.98 1.37
CA GLN A 55 1.12 19.71 0.66
C GLN A 55 2.04 18.60 1.22
N PRO A 56 3.35 18.81 1.50
CA PRO A 56 4.19 17.76 2.09
C PRO A 56 3.73 17.32 3.48
N ILE A 57 3.20 18.24 4.30
CA ILE A 57 2.65 17.90 5.63
C ILE A 57 1.39 17.04 5.47
N ILE A 58 0.48 17.46 4.57
CA ILE A 58 -0.76 16.72 4.30
C ILE A 58 -0.42 15.34 3.71
N GLY A 59 0.54 15.28 2.79
CA GLY A 59 1.03 14.02 2.24
C GLY A 59 1.56 13.08 3.32
N ALA A 60 2.41 13.57 4.21
CA ALA A 60 2.92 12.78 5.34
C ALA A 60 1.81 12.32 6.30
N LEU A 61 0.80 13.17 6.58
CA LEU A 61 -0.37 12.78 7.37
C LEU A 61 -1.18 11.68 6.68
N MET A 62 -1.34 11.75 5.36
CA MET A 62 -1.97 10.68 4.58
C MET A 62 -1.15 9.39 4.64
N GLY A 63 0.19 9.49 4.61
CA GLY A 63 1.08 8.35 4.76
C GLY A 63 0.98 7.65 6.12
N LEU A 64 0.68 8.38 7.20
CA LEU A 64 0.49 7.79 8.54
C LEU A 64 -0.76 6.91 8.67
N THR A 65 -1.69 6.98 7.71
CA THR A 65 -2.86 6.11 7.76
C THR A 65 -2.43 4.65 7.59
N PRO A 66 -2.85 3.74 8.48
CA PRO A 66 -2.53 2.33 8.33
C PRO A 66 -3.02 1.80 6.97
N GLY A 67 -2.20 1.00 6.31
CA GLY A 67 -2.44 0.58 4.94
C GLY A 67 -1.95 1.58 3.90
N CYS A 68 -2.08 1.24 2.63
CA CYS A 68 -1.62 2.08 1.52
C CYS A 68 -2.65 3.13 1.05
N GLY A 69 -3.85 3.16 1.65
CA GLY A 69 -4.98 3.97 1.18
C GLY A 69 -4.67 5.46 1.03
N GLY A 70 -3.97 6.06 2.00
CA GLY A 70 -3.58 7.47 1.92
C GLY A 70 -2.60 7.76 0.77
N ALA A 71 -1.65 6.86 0.56
CA ALA A 71 -0.68 6.99 -0.51
C ALA A 71 -1.31 6.76 -1.90
N ILE A 72 -2.22 5.81 -2.02
CA ILE A 72 -2.99 5.54 -3.24
C ILE A 72 -3.75 6.79 -3.71
N VAL A 73 -4.28 7.61 -2.81
CA VAL A 73 -4.95 8.88 -3.16
C VAL A 73 -3.97 9.95 -3.67
N ILE A 74 -2.78 10.04 -3.09
CA ILE A 74 -1.79 11.08 -3.44
C ILE A 74 -1.14 10.81 -4.81
N MET A 75 -0.93 9.55 -5.19
CA MET A 75 -0.24 9.21 -6.44
C MET A 75 -0.98 9.71 -7.70
N PRO A 76 -2.29 9.48 -7.87
CA PRO A 76 -3.04 10.04 -9.00
C PRO A 76 -3.12 11.57 -8.94
N MET A 77 -3.20 12.18 -7.76
CA MET A 77 -3.17 13.65 -7.63
C MET A 77 -1.86 14.23 -8.15
N TYR A 78 -0.73 13.56 -7.91
CA TYR A 78 0.55 13.94 -8.49
C TYR A 78 0.55 13.77 -10.02
N ALA A 79 0.04 12.65 -10.52
CA ALA A 79 -0.05 12.41 -11.97
C ALA A 79 -0.83 13.52 -12.69
N ARG A 80 -1.86 14.07 -12.05
CA ARG A 80 -2.66 15.20 -12.55
C ARG A 80 -2.05 16.58 -12.29
N GLY A 81 -0.94 16.65 -11.57
CA GLY A 81 -0.30 17.93 -11.24
C GLY A 81 -0.95 18.70 -10.09
N TYR A 82 -1.81 18.08 -9.31
CA TYR A 82 -2.48 18.72 -8.16
C TYR A 82 -1.58 18.84 -6.93
N VAL A 83 -0.64 17.92 -6.77
CA VAL A 83 0.32 17.94 -5.67
C VAL A 83 1.75 17.95 -6.19
N THR A 84 2.69 18.37 -5.33
CA THR A 84 4.12 18.42 -5.64
C THR A 84 4.76 17.02 -5.54
N TYR A 85 5.94 16.86 -6.15
CA TYR A 85 6.72 15.63 -6.01
C TYR A 85 7.19 15.41 -4.57
N GLY A 86 7.55 16.48 -3.86
CA GLY A 86 7.86 16.41 -2.44
C GLY A 86 6.71 15.89 -1.58
N THR A 87 5.46 16.16 -1.98
CA THR A 87 4.27 15.57 -1.34
C THR A 87 4.21 14.06 -1.52
N VAL A 88 4.50 13.56 -2.74
CA VAL A 88 4.59 12.11 -3.00
C VAL A 88 5.62 11.46 -2.09
N LEU A 89 6.83 12.03 -2.03
CA LEU A 89 7.90 11.50 -1.19
C LEU A 89 7.57 11.57 0.30
N ALA A 90 6.98 12.68 0.75
CA ALA A 90 6.55 12.80 2.14
C ALA A 90 5.52 11.73 2.52
N THR A 91 4.60 11.40 1.60
CA THR A 91 3.60 10.35 1.79
C THR A 91 4.26 8.97 1.84
N LEU A 92 5.13 8.64 0.89
CA LEU A 92 5.80 7.34 0.81
C LEU A 92 6.70 7.10 2.03
N ILE A 93 7.50 8.08 2.44
CA ILE A 93 8.40 8.00 3.60
C ILE A 93 7.63 7.85 4.92
N ALA A 94 6.46 8.49 5.02
CA ALA A 94 5.67 8.45 6.26
C ALA A 94 4.79 7.19 6.38
N THR A 95 4.63 6.41 5.28
CA THR A 95 3.75 5.24 5.32
C THR A 95 4.47 4.00 5.82
N LEU A 96 3.83 3.27 6.73
CA LEU A 96 4.20 1.90 7.05
C LEU A 96 3.41 0.89 6.20
N GLY A 97 2.50 1.36 5.34
CA GLY A 97 1.64 0.47 4.57
C GLY A 97 0.90 -0.54 5.45
N ASP A 98 0.74 -1.75 4.95
CA ASP A 98 0.00 -2.82 5.64
C ASP A 98 0.78 -3.42 6.82
N SER A 99 2.09 -3.23 6.86
CA SER A 99 2.90 -3.67 7.97
C SER A 99 2.59 -2.91 9.28
N ALA A 100 1.96 -1.73 9.19
CA ALA A 100 1.43 -1.04 10.36
C ALA A 100 0.46 -1.91 11.16
N PHE A 101 -0.38 -2.72 10.48
CA PHE A 101 -1.32 -3.61 11.15
C PHE A 101 -0.60 -4.72 11.92
N VAL A 102 0.50 -5.25 11.38
CA VAL A 102 1.31 -6.27 12.06
C VAL A 102 1.96 -5.69 13.32
N LEU A 103 2.51 -4.47 13.23
CA LEU A 103 3.12 -3.83 14.39
C LEU A 103 2.08 -3.38 15.42
N ILE A 104 0.89 -2.95 14.99
CA ILE A 104 -0.25 -2.67 15.88
C ILE A 104 -0.67 -3.96 16.59
N GLY A 105 -0.80 -5.09 15.87
CA GLY A 105 -1.11 -6.39 16.45
C GLY A 105 -0.09 -6.81 17.49
N ALA A 106 1.21 -6.68 17.17
CA ALA A 106 2.28 -6.94 18.12
C ALA A 106 2.20 -6.03 19.36
N ALA A 107 1.91 -4.74 19.19
CA ALA A 107 1.77 -3.79 20.30
C ALA A 107 0.53 -4.06 21.18
N VAL A 108 -0.53 -4.64 20.61
CA VAL A 108 -1.70 -5.10 21.38
C VAL A 108 -1.36 -6.36 22.18
N ALA A 109 -0.55 -7.28 21.59
CA ALA A 109 -0.11 -8.51 22.23
C ALA A 109 0.90 -8.25 23.35
N ASP A 110 1.88 -7.39 23.07
CA ASP A 110 2.98 -7.08 24.00
C ASP A 110 3.24 -5.57 24.02
N SER A 111 3.05 -4.95 25.17
CA SER A 111 3.22 -3.51 25.39
C SER A 111 4.63 -3.00 25.06
N ARG A 112 5.66 -3.87 24.99
CA ARG A 112 7.02 -3.50 24.59
C ARG A 112 7.07 -2.91 23.18
N PHE A 113 6.11 -3.25 22.30
CA PHE A 113 6.05 -2.75 20.92
C PHE A 113 5.28 -1.44 20.77
N ILE A 114 4.64 -0.91 21.83
CA ILE A 114 3.93 0.38 21.78
C ILE A 114 4.90 1.53 21.51
N ALA A 115 6.02 1.57 22.23
CA ALA A 115 7.02 2.63 22.05
C ALA A 115 7.69 2.57 20.65
N PRO A 116 8.13 1.41 20.15
CA PRO A 116 8.58 1.26 18.75
C PRO A 116 7.54 1.66 17.71
N LEU A 117 6.27 1.27 17.89
CA LEU A 117 5.18 1.65 16.99
C LEU A 117 5.05 3.18 16.88
N ILE A 118 4.99 3.85 18.01
CA ILE A 118 4.87 5.32 18.06
C ILE A 118 6.13 5.97 17.50
N ALA A 119 7.31 5.47 17.87
CA ALA A 119 8.59 6.04 17.47
C ALA A 119 8.79 5.95 15.96
N VAL A 120 8.54 4.79 15.32
CA VAL A 120 8.72 4.64 13.88
C VAL A 120 7.77 5.55 13.10
N HIS A 121 6.51 5.72 13.54
CA HIS A 121 5.56 6.64 12.90
C HIS A 121 5.99 8.11 13.03
N ILE A 122 6.44 8.53 14.22
CA ILE A 122 6.90 9.91 14.43
C ILE A 122 8.16 10.19 13.60
N ILE A 123 9.12 9.26 13.60
CA ILE A 123 10.38 9.42 12.86
C ILE A 123 10.10 9.48 11.36
N SER A 124 9.33 8.54 10.83
CA SER A 124 8.95 8.51 9.40
C SER A 124 8.18 9.77 9.00
N PHE A 125 7.27 10.25 9.84
CA PHE A 125 6.54 11.49 9.61
C PHE A 125 7.47 12.71 9.52
N LEU A 126 8.36 12.87 10.50
CA LEU A 126 9.29 14.00 10.53
C LEU A 126 10.28 13.95 9.37
N VAL A 127 10.82 12.76 9.07
CA VAL A 127 11.72 12.56 7.92
C VAL A 127 10.97 12.82 6.62
N GLY A 128 9.75 12.31 6.48
CA GLY A 128 8.92 12.52 5.29
C GLY A 128 8.64 14.00 5.02
N ILE A 129 8.23 14.75 6.03
CA ILE A 129 8.01 16.21 5.89
C ILE A 129 9.31 16.91 5.51
N SER A 130 10.39 16.64 6.25
CA SER A 130 11.68 17.33 6.04
C SER A 130 12.22 17.06 4.64
N TRP A 131 12.17 15.79 4.19
CA TRP A 131 12.62 15.39 2.86
C TRP A 131 11.71 15.92 1.75
N GLY A 132 10.41 15.88 1.95
CA GLY A 132 9.44 16.43 1.00
C GLY A 132 9.65 17.91 0.74
N TYR A 133 9.82 18.71 1.80
CA TYR A 133 10.15 20.13 1.65
C TYR A 133 11.52 20.36 1.04
N PHE A 134 12.53 19.57 1.40
CA PHE A 134 13.86 19.67 0.81
C PHE A 134 13.82 19.46 -0.71
N VAL A 135 13.12 18.43 -1.17
CA VAL A 135 13.00 18.11 -2.59
C VAL A 135 12.22 19.18 -3.36
N ASP A 136 11.12 19.68 -2.79
CA ASP A 136 10.36 20.77 -3.40
C ASP A 136 11.17 22.09 -3.42
N PHE A 137 11.95 22.38 -2.39
CA PHE A 137 12.80 23.56 -2.33
C PHE A 137 13.98 23.48 -3.32
N ALA A 138 14.59 22.29 -3.45
CA ALA A 138 15.70 22.04 -4.35
C ALA A 138 15.25 21.88 -5.83
N ASP A 139 13.95 21.92 -6.10
CA ASP A 139 13.34 21.70 -7.43
C ASP A 139 13.80 20.38 -8.08
N ILE A 140 14.03 19.35 -7.25
CA ILE A 140 14.45 18.03 -7.71
C ILE A 140 13.22 17.24 -8.12
N THR A 141 12.67 17.58 -9.29
CA THR A 141 11.50 16.88 -9.83
C THR A 141 11.91 16.03 -11.04
N PRO A 142 11.46 14.76 -11.12
CA PRO A 142 11.69 13.98 -12.32
C PRO A 142 11.05 14.68 -13.52
N ARG A 143 11.77 14.75 -14.65
CA ARG A 143 11.24 15.33 -15.87
C ARG A 143 9.96 14.62 -16.25
N ARG A 144 8.84 15.33 -16.22
CA ARG A 144 7.57 14.83 -16.74
C ARG A 144 7.75 14.56 -18.24
N PRO A 145 7.35 13.39 -18.76
CA PRO A 145 7.32 13.22 -20.21
C PRO A 145 6.43 14.30 -20.80
N LEU A 146 7.01 15.14 -21.66
CA LEU A 146 6.29 16.14 -22.45
C LEU A 146 5.32 15.40 -23.37
N GLY A 147 4.06 15.49 -23.09
CA GLY A 147 3.03 15.05 -24.01
C GLY A 147 2.00 14.14 -23.38
N ARG A 148 0.87 14.67 -23.19
CA ARG A 148 -0.49 14.14 -23.14
C ARG A 148 -1.34 14.46 -21.92
N PHE A 149 -0.79 14.92 -20.78
CA PHE A 149 -1.64 15.17 -19.61
C PHE A 149 -1.29 16.48 -18.91
N GLY A 150 -2.15 17.46 -19.06
CA GLY A 150 -2.35 18.62 -18.20
C GLY A 150 -1.28 19.73 -18.20
N PRO A 151 -1.66 20.94 -17.80
CA PRO A 151 -0.78 22.11 -17.81
C PRO A 151 0.37 21.96 -16.81
N THR A 152 1.53 22.37 -17.24
CA THR A 152 2.73 22.59 -16.40
C THR A 152 2.35 23.46 -15.19
N ILE A 153 2.85 23.11 -14.00
CA ILE A 153 2.70 23.96 -12.81
C ILE A 153 3.22 25.36 -13.15
N GLY A 154 2.32 26.32 -13.28
CA GLY A 154 2.65 27.70 -13.68
C GLY A 154 1.79 28.29 -14.81
N GLN A 155 0.99 27.49 -15.49
CA GLN A 155 -0.02 28.02 -16.40
C GLN A 155 -1.33 28.27 -15.65
N GLU A 156 -1.88 29.48 -15.82
CA GLU A 156 -3.14 29.89 -15.25
C GLU A 156 -4.28 28.95 -15.65
N PRO A 157 -5.33 28.84 -14.81
CA PRO A 157 -6.46 28.00 -15.13
C PRO A 157 -7.05 28.42 -16.47
N VAL A 158 -7.11 27.49 -17.41
CA VAL A 158 -7.87 27.70 -18.66
C VAL A 158 -9.30 27.95 -18.23
N THR A 159 -9.70 29.21 -18.41
CA THR A 159 -11.10 29.62 -18.30
C THR A 159 -11.93 28.69 -19.17
N SER A 160 -13.00 28.22 -18.60
CA SER A 160 -13.99 27.34 -19.23
C SER A 160 -14.61 28.04 -20.46
N GLU A 161 -13.95 27.97 -21.58
CA GLU A 161 -14.58 28.14 -22.89
C GLU A 161 -14.66 26.76 -23.55
N SER A 162 -15.90 26.41 -23.77
CA SER A 162 -16.38 25.18 -24.40
C SER A 162 -15.65 24.88 -25.72
N THR A 163 -14.69 23.97 -25.67
CA THR A 163 -14.38 23.14 -26.82
C THR A 163 -14.61 21.68 -26.42
N ASN A 164 -15.52 21.06 -27.14
CA ASN A 164 -15.97 19.68 -27.00
C ASN A 164 -14.88 18.61 -27.31
N ASP A 165 -13.62 18.93 -27.12
CA ASP A 165 -12.50 18.00 -27.25
C ASP A 165 -11.82 17.80 -25.90
N SER A 166 -12.46 17.06 -25.02
CA SER A 166 -11.84 16.55 -23.81
C SER A 166 -10.87 15.43 -24.19
N PRO A 167 -9.56 15.52 -23.86
CA PRO A 167 -8.62 14.41 -24.05
C PRO A 167 -8.96 13.15 -23.24
N ILE A 168 -10.01 13.20 -22.42
CA ILE A 168 -10.55 12.10 -21.63
C ILE A 168 -11.38 11.11 -22.47
N ASP A 169 -11.78 11.49 -23.69
CA ASP A 169 -12.59 10.63 -24.55
C ASP A 169 -11.80 9.45 -25.18
N ASP A 170 -10.47 9.45 -25.09
CA ASP A 170 -9.62 8.38 -25.64
C ASP A 170 -9.32 7.24 -24.64
N LEU A 171 -9.75 7.32 -23.38
CA LEU A 171 -9.74 6.18 -22.48
C LEU A 171 -10.85 5.20 -22.94
N PRO A 172 -10.54 3.91 -23.09
CA PRO A 172 -11.56 2.94 -23.48
C PRO A 172 -12.66 2.90 -22.41
N ARG A 173 -13.76 3.62 -22.65
CA ARG A 173 -14.95 3.49 -21.81
C ARG A 173 -15.36 2.02 -21.83
N GLU A 174 -15.61 1.46 -20.67
CA GLU A 174 -16.23 0.14 -20.58
C GLU A 174 -17.47 0.12 -21.47
N ILE A 175 -17.53 -0.84 -22.40
CA ILE A 175 -18.71 -0.98 -23.25
C ILE A 175 -19.85 -1.41 -22.33
N PRO A 176 -20.88 -0.57 -22.09
CA PRO A 176 -22.00 -0.94 -21.26
C PRO A 176 -22.62 -2.23 -21.78
N GLY A 177 -22.65 -3.29 -20.94
CA GLY A 177 -23.19 -4.60 -21.31
C GLY A 177 -22.16 -5.66 -21.68
N GLY A 178 -20.86 -5.36 -21.70
CA GLY A 178 -19.79 -6.36 -21.82
C GLY A 178 -19.73 -7.32 -20.61
N LEU A 179 -19.09 -8.49 -20.77
CA LEU A 179 -18.99 -9.49 -19.70
C LEU A 179 -18.25 -8.90 -18.49
N GLY A 180 -17.13 -8.21 -18.71
CA GLY A 180 -16.35 -7.56 -17.64
C GLY A 180 -17.16 -6.51 -16.88
N TYR A 181 -17.91 -5.66 -17.59
CA TYR A 181 -18.82 -4.70 -16.99
C TYR A 181 -19.87 -5.36 -16.09
N LYS A 182 -20.47 -6.49 -16.54
CA LYS A 182 -21.44 -7.23 -15.72
C LYS A 182 -20.80 -7.84 -14.47
N ILE A 183 -19.62 -8.44 -14.60
CA ILE A 183 -18.89 -9.03 -13.48
C ILE A 183 -18.55 -7.94 -12.45
N LEU A 184 -18.03 -6.81 -12.89
CA LEU A 184 -17.66 -5.71 -12.00
C LEU A 184 -18.89 -5.10 -11.31
N HIS A 185 -19.94 -4.75 -12.09
CA HIS A 185 -21.12 -4.02 -11.58
C HIS A 185 -22.18 -4.90 -10.90
N GLN A 186 -22.07 -6.21 -10.97
CA GLN A 186 -22.98 -7.15 -10.30
C GLN A 186 -22.24 -7.99 -9.25
N GLY A 187 -20.98 -8.33 -9.52
CA GLY A 187 -20.15 -9.13 -8.62
C GLY A 187 -19.65 -8.37 -7.39
N TYR A 188 -19.54 -7.04 -7.47
CA TYR A 188 -19.00 -6.24 -6.36
C TYR A 188 -19.77 -6.46 -5.04
N LEU A 189 -21.08 -6.70 -5.07
CA LEU A 189 -21.86 -6.96 -3.85
C LEU A 189 -21.45 -8.26 -3.15
N ILE A 190 -21.23 -9.33 -3.95
CA ILE A 190 -20.78 -10.62 -3.42
C ILE A 190 -19.36 -10.46 -2.86
N TRP A 191 -18.50 -9.74 -3.59
CA TRP A 191 -17.15 -9.44 -3.16
C TRP A 191 -17.15 -8.68 -1.82
N TRP A 192 -18.00 -7.63 -1.68
CA TRP A 192 -18.14 -6.90 -0.42
C TRP A 192 -18.65 -7.77 0.73
N LEU A 193 -19.59 -8.68 0.45
CA LEU A 193 -20.07 -9.61 1.47
C LEU A 193 -18.93 -10.51 1.99
N VAL A 194 -18.13 -11.08 1.09
CA VAL A 194 -16.96 -11.89 1.47
C VAL A 194 -15.92 -11.03 2.20
N THR A 195 -15.70 -9.81 1.75
CA THR A 195 -14.74 -8.86 2.35
C THR A 195 -15.16 -8.43 3.77
N ILE A 196 -16.44 -8.16 4.00
CA ILE A 196 -16.96 -7.81 5.34
C ILE A 196 -16.81 -8.99 6.30
N VAL A 197 -17.12 -10.22 5.85
CA VAL A 197 -16.91 -11.43 6.65
C VAL A 197 -15.43 -11.63 6.91
N GLY A 198 -14.58 -11.48 5.89
CA GLY A 198 -13.12 -11.55 6.02
C GLY A 198 -12.57 -10.52 7.01
N LEU A 199 -13.03 -9.27 6.92
CA LEU A 199 -12.64 -8.19 7.84
C LEU A 199 -13.02 -8.51 9.29
N PHE A 200 -14.21 -9.06 9.52
CA PHE A 200 -14.62 -9.49 10.85
C PHE A 200 -13.65 -10.53 11.42
N PHE A 201 -13.32 -11.58 10.64
CA PHE A 201 -12.37 -12.59 11.09
C PHE A 201 -10.93 -12.06 11.21
N ALA A 202 -10.50 -11.18 10.32
CA ALA A 202 -9.19 -10.54 10.39
C ALA A 202 -9.04 -9.71 11.68
N ILE A 203 -10.05 -8.92 12.04
CA ILE A 203 -10.06 -8.16 13.31
C ILE A 203 -10.12 -9.12 14.50
N MET A 204 -10.94 -10.18 14.43
CA MET A 204 -11.02 -11.19 15.49
C MET A 204 -9.66 -11.86 15.71
N LEU A 205 -8.97 -12.26 14.64
CA LEU A 205 -7.63 -12.84 14.71
C LEU A 205 -6.62 -11.84 15.29
N LEU A 206 -6.66 -10.58 14.86
CA LEU A 206 -5.80 -9.52 15.38
C LEU A 206 -5.97 -9.33 16.90
N VAL A 207 -7.20 -9.29 17.38
CA VAL A 207 -7.50 -9.16 18.82
C VAL A 207 -7.14 -10.42 19.59
N TRP A 208 -7.34 -11.58 18.98
CA TRP A 208 -7.09 -12.87 19.65
C TRP A 208 -5.60 -13.23 19.72
N SER A 209 -4.85 -13.00 18.63
CA SER A 209 -3.39 -13.11 18.65
C SER A 209 -2.75 -12.13 19.64
N GLY A 210 -3.44 -11.04 19.97
CA GLY A 210 -3.05 -10.10 21.01
C GLY A 210 -3.29 -10.59 22.46
N GLN A 211 -4.13 -11.61 22.66
CA GLN A 211 -4.44 -12.14 23.99
C GLN A 211 -3.72 -13.47 24.28
N ASP A 212 -3.51 -14.29 23.25
CA ASP A 212 -2.83 -15.58 23.33
C ASP A 212 -1.64 -15.58 22.37
N ALA A 213 -0.44 -15.28 22.87
CA ALA A 213 0.79 -15.18 22.08
C ALA A 213 1.17 -16.48 21.32
N ASP A 214 0.47 -17.59 21.60
CA ASP A 214 0.69 -18.90 20.96
C ASP A 214 -0.32 -19.23 19.86
N TYR A 215 -1.30 -18.34 19.55
CA TYR A 215 -2.25 -18.66 18.50
C TYR A 215 -1.64 -18.36 17.13
N SER A 216 -1.23 -19.40 16.44
CA SER A 216 -0.88 -19.38 15.02
C SER A 216 -2.02 -19.97 14.19
N LEU A 217 -2.45 -19.23 13.16
CA LEU A 217 -3.46 -19.74 12.25
C LEU A 217 -2.90 -20.94 11.47
N GLU A 218 -3.36 -22.14 11.80
CA GLU A 218 -2.93 -23.36 11.12
C GLU A 218 -3.58 -23.48 9.72
N LEU A 219 -2.82 -24.01 8.77
CA LEU A 219 -3.38 -24.35 7.48
C LEU A 219 -4.31 -25.55 7.61
N SER A 220 -5.59 -25.31 7.47
CA SER A 220 -6.63 -26.34 7.50
C SER A 220 -7.56 -26.18 6.31
N TYR A 221 -7.94 -27.27 5.70
CA TYR A 221 -8.94 -27.32 4.63
C TYR A 221 -10.32 -27.79 5.12
N ASN A 222 -10.45 -28.09 6.40
CA ASN A 222 -11.71 -28.52 6.97
C ASN A 222 -12.62 -27.32 7.28
N PRO A 223 -13.69 -27.06 6.50
CA PRO A 223 -14.53 -25.88 6.69
C PRO A 223 -15.34 -25.88 8.00
N THR A 224 -15.33 -26.97 8.74
CA THR A 224 -16.00 -27.05 10.05
C THR A 224 -15.12 -26.56 11.19
N THR A 225 -13.80 -26.44 10.99
CA THR A 225 -12.88 -25.80 11.92
C THR A 225 -12.78 -24.32 11.63
N LEU A 226 -12.44 -23.51 12.64
CA LEU A 226 -12.27 -22.08 12.48
C LEU A 226 -11.16 -21.76 11.45
N ASP A 227 -10.01 -22.41 11.56
CA ASP A 227 -8.86 -22.23 10.67
C ASP A 227 -9.19 -22.60 9.23
N GLY A 228 -9.92 -23.71 9.04
CA GLY A 228 -10.36 -24.11 7.71
C GLY A 228 -11.39 -23.17 7.12
N PHE A 229 -12.34 -22.67 7.90
CA PHE A 229 -13.30 -21.68 7.46
C PHE A 229 -12.61 -20.37 7.04
N ILE A 230 -11.68 -19.88 7.84
CA ILE A 230 -10.88 -18.68 7.56
C ILE A 230 -10.03 -18.89 6.29
N THR A 231 -9.40 -20.07 6.14
CA THR A 231 -8.63 -20.42 4.94
C THR A 231 -9.50 -20.35 3.69
N TRP A 232 -10.73 -20.91 3.73
CA TRP A 232 -11.64 -20.84 2.59
C TRP A 232 -12.12 -19.42 2.29
N ILE A 233 -12.37 -18.58 3.30
CA ILE A 233 -12.70 -17.16 3.09
C ILE A 233 -11.55 -16.47 2.34
N GLY A 234 -10.31 -16.71 2.75
CA GLY A 234 -9.14 -16.13 2.08
C GLY A 234 -9.00 -16.58 0.63
N ILE A 235 -9.13 -17.90 0.36
CA ILE A 235 -9.08 -18.45 -1.01
C ILE A 235 -10.19 -17.87 -1.87
N ILE A 236 -11.43 -17.88 -1.39
CA ILE A 236 -12.60 -17.37 -2.13
C ILE A 236 -12.44 -15.87 -2.38
N GLY A 237 -12.06 -15.11 -1.33
CA GLY A 237 -11.89 -13.67 -1.43
C GLY A 237 -10.81 -13.27 -2.43
N THR A 238 -9.63 -13.89 -2.36
CA THR A 238 -8.54 -13.65 -3.31
C THR A 238 -8.93 -14.06 -4.73
N THR A 239 -9.53 -15.25 -4.89
CA THR A 239 -9.98 -15.71 -6.21
C THR A 239 -10.98 -14.72 -6.82
N PHE A 240 -11.92 -14.24 -6.02
CA PHE A 240 -12.89 -13.26 -6.48
C PHE A 240 -12.26 -11.92 -6.81
N SER A 241 -11.28 -11.46 -6.02
CA SER A 241 -10.49 -10.26 -6.30
C SER A 241 -9.71 -10.40 -7.61
N VAL A 242 -9.08 -11.55 -7.85
CA VAL A 242 -8.40 -11.84 -9.12
C VAL A 242 -9.36 -11.81 -10.30
N ILE A 243 -10.57 -12.38 -10.15
CA ILE A 243 -11.59 -12.31 -11.19
C ILE A 243 -12.02 -10.87 -11.48
N LEU A 244 -12.24 -10.05 -10.44
CA LEU A 244 -12.56 -8.63 -10.61
C LEU A 244 -11.40 -7.87 -11.28
N TYR A 245 -10.16 -8.15 -10.90
CA TYR A 245 -8.98 -7.55 -11.52
C TYR A 245 -8.93 -7.82 -13.04
N PHE A 246 -9.11 -9.08 -13.46
CA PHE A 246 -9.13 -9.42 -14.89
C PHE A 246 -10.39 -8.96 -15.63
N ALA A 247 -11.48 -8.71 -14.89
CA ALA A 247 -12.69 -8.12 -15.47
C ALA A 247 -12.51 -6.62 -15.80
N GLN A 248 -11.54 -5.96 -15.20
CA GLN A 248 -11.18 -4.57 -15.51
C GLN A 248 -10.46 -4.51 -16.86
N LYS A 249 -10.70 -3.44 -17.61
CA LYS A 249 -10.03 -3.23 -18.91
C LYS A 249 -8.57 -2.79 -18.78
N ASN A 250 -8.22 -2.19 -17.65
CA ASN A 250 -6.92 -1.61 -17.39
C ASN A 250 -6.12 -2.47 -16.42
N TRP A 251 -5.44 -3.50 -16.93
CA TRP A 251 -4.67 -4.44 -16.10
C TRP A 251 -3.47 -3.83 -15.38
N PHE A 252 -2.97 -2.69 -15.84
CA PHE A 252 -1.79 -2.02 -15.28
C PHE A 252 -2.07 -0.62 -14.75
N ALA A 253 -3.30 -0.18 -14.77
CA ALA A 253 -3.71 1.12 -14.31
C ALA A 253 -4.97 0.96 -13.47
N ASP A 254 -4.90 1.49 -12.28
CA ASP A 254 -6.03 1.69 -11.42
C ASP A 254 -7.00 2.71 -12.06
N ASP A 255 -8.31 2.44 -12.01
CA ASP A 255 -9.36 3.33 -12.50
C ASP A 255 -9.54 4.60 -11.65
N THR A 256 -8.71 4.78 -10.58
CA THR A 256 -8.72 5.94 -9.69
C THR A 256 -8.58 7.26 -10.44
N GLU A 257 -8.01 7.24 -11.64
CA GLU A 257 -7.80 8.45 -12.41
C GLU A 257 -9.08 9.11 -12.91
N ALA A 258 -10.04 8.32 -13.33
CA ALA A 258 -11.32 8.85 -13.80
C ALA A 258 -12.11 9.50 -12.65
N THR A 259 -11.91 9.02 -11.44
CA THR A 259 -12.76 9.34 -10.29
C THR A 259 -12.26 10.50 -9.43
N ILE A 260 -10.94 10.80 -9.40
CA ILE A 260 -10.42 11.90 -8.55
C ILE A 260 -10.84 13.28 -9.08
N GLY A 261 -11.13 13.43 -10.37
CA GLY A 261 -11.61 14.68 -10.96
C GLY A 261 -13.14 14.77 -11.10
N ASP A 262 -13.79 13.63 -11.20
CA ASP A 262 -15.24 13.55 -11.35
C ASP A 262 -15.89 13.24 -9.99
N LYS A 263 -16.96 13.96 -9.68
CA LYS A 263 -17.76 13.67 -8.48
C LYS A 263 -18.34 12.28 -8.62
N LEU A 264 -18.06 11.40 -7.66
CA LEU A 264 -18.81 10.16 -7.51
C LEU A 264 -20.30 10.52 -7.36
N HIS A 265 -21.12 10.08 -8.29
CA HIS A 265 -22.53 10.49 -8.34
C HIS A 265 -23.42 9.60 -7.48
N SER A 266 -22.92 8.43 -7.04
CA SER A 266 -23.72 7.52 -6.23
C SER A 266 -22.84 6.66 -5.30
N MET A 267 -23.42 6.23 -4.18
CA MET A 267 -22.78 5.27 -3.26
C MET A 267 -22.45 3.95 -3.97
N ARG A 268 -23.25 3.55 -4.96
CA ARG A 268 -23.00 2.34 -5.76
C ARG A 268 -21.68 2.47 -6.52
N GLU A 269 -21.47 3.60 -7.20
CA GLU A 269 -20.21 3.88 -7.92
C GLU A 269 -19.02 3.88 -6.97
N THR A 270 -19.16 4.49 -5.78
CA THR A 270 -18.15 4.46 -4.73
C THR A 270 -17.77 3.03 -4.34
N MET A 271 -18.76 2.15 -4.14
CA MET A 271 -18.51 0.75 -3.75
C MET A 271 -17.89 -0.07 -4.89
N VAL A 272 -18.32 0.14 -6.14
CA VAL A 272 -17.75 -0.52 -7.32
C VAL A 272 -16.30 -0.09 -7.50
N HIS A 273 -16.04 1.19 -7.40
CA HIS A 273 -14.71 1.77 -7.52
C HIS A 273 -13.76 1.24 -6.43
N ALA A 274 -14.18 1.28 -5.17
CA ALA A 274 -13.37 0.75 -4.08
C ALA A 274 -13.09 -0.76 -4.22
N ALA A 275 -14.06 -1.54 -4.73
CA ALA A 275 -13.85 -2.97 -5.02
C ALA A 275 -12.83 -3.17 -6.15
N SER A 276 -12.89 -2.33 -7.19
CA SER A 276 -11.98 -2.36 -8.34
C SER A 276 -10.53 -2.07 -7.92
N GLU A 277 -10.32 -0.97 -7.20
CA GLU A 277 -9.00 -0.60 -6.68
C GLU A 277 -8.43 -1.67 -5.75
N THR A 278 -9.25 -2.13 -4.81
CA THR A 278 -8.79 -3.16 -3.87
C THR A 278 -8.47 -4.48 -4.57
N ALA A 279 -9.23 -4.86 -5.61
CA ALA A 279 -8.94 -6.04 -6.42
C ALA A 279 -7.59 -5.93 -7.15
N PHE A 280 -7.25 -4.74 -7.64
CA PHE A 280 -5.93 -4.44 -8.19
C PHE A 280 -4.82 -4.67 -7.16
N VAL A 281 -4.95 -4.08 -5.96
CA VAL A 281 -3.98 -4.24 -4.87
C VAL A 281 -3.85 -5.71 -4.47
N THR A 282 -4.98 -6.42 -4.30
CA THR A 282 -5.00 -7.85 -3.92
C THR A 282 -4.19 -8.71 -4.89
N PHE A 283 -4.38 -8.51 -6.20
CA PHE A 283 -3.66 -9.28 -7.22
C PHE A 283 -2.14 -9.09 -7.08
N TRP A 284 -1.69 -7.85 -6.97
CA TRP A 284 -0.26 -7.55 -6.87
C TRP A 284 0.36 -7.98 -5.55
N VAL A 285 -0.36 -7.86 -4.44
CA VAL A 285 0.07 -8.38 -3.13
C VAL A 285 0.20 -9.90 -3.15
N MET A 286 -0.78 -10.61 -3.74
CA MET A 286 -0.68 -12.06 -3.91
C MET A 286 0.56 -12.46 -4.71
N ILE A 287 0.85 -11.75 -5.82
CA ILE A 287 2.06 -11.99 -6.63
C ILE A 287 3.32 -11.72 -5.81
N ALA A 288 3.34 -10.65 -5.02
CA ALA A 288 4.48 -10.31 -4.18
C ALA A 288 4.74 -11.39 -3.11
N TYR A 289 3.69 -11.88 -2.44
CA TYR A 289 3.81 -12.97 -1.47
C TYR A 289 4.32 -14.26 -2.11
N LEU A 290 3.76 -14.64 -3.26
CA LEU A 290 4.25 -15.80 -4.01
C LEU A 290 5.71 -15.66 -4.40
N ALA A 291 6.10 -14.50 -4.93
CA ALA A 291 7.49 -14.25 -5.31
C ALA A 291 8.43 -14.33 -4.10
N PHE A 292 8.00 -13.80 -2.94
CA PHE A 292 8.77 -13.89 -1.71
C PHE A 292 8.91 -15.33 -1.21
N GLU A 293 7.81 -16.04 -1.00
CA GLU A 293 7.80 -17.41 -0.51
C GLU A 293 8.62 -18.35 -1.42
N PHE A 294 8.46 -18.21 -2.75
CA PHE A 294 9.27 -18.97 -3.69
C PHE A 294 10.75 -18.58 -3.64
N SER A 295 11.08 -17.31 -3.43
CA SER A 295 12.47 -16.88 -3.30
C SER A 295 13.12 -17.49 -2.05
N MET A 296 12.40 -17.55 -0.92
CA MET A 296 12.86 -18.22 0.31
C MET A 296 13.05 -19.73 0.09
N LEU A 297 12.05 -20.36 -0.55
CA LEU A 297 12.09 -21.80 -0.85
C LEU A 297 13.27 -22.17 -1.74
N PHE A 298 13.59 -21.37 -2.74
CA PHE A 298 14.67 -21.66 -3.70
C PHE A 298 16.05 -21.19 -3.23
N SER A 299 16.15 -20.12 -2.44
CA SER A 299 17.43 -19.63 -1.92
C SER A 299 17.95 -20.46 -0.76
N GLY A 300 17.06 -21.12 -0.01
CA GLY A 300 17.40 -21.87 1.20
C GLY A 300 17.87 -20.98 2.36
N ILE A 301 17.67 -19.67 2.28
CA ILE A 301 17.96 -18.72 3.37
C ILE A 301 16.92 -18.93 4.47
N THR A 302 17.37 -19.11 5.72
CA THR A 302 16.49 -19.27 6.88
C THR A 302 16.40 -17.99 7.69
N GLU A 303 15.35 -17.85 8.52
CA GLU A 303 15.23 -16.73 9.47
C GLU A 303 16.47 -16.64 10.39
N GLN A 304 17.07 -17.79 10.74
CA GLN A 304 18.27 -17.88 11.56
C GLN A 304 19.52 -17.31 10.86
N ASP A 305 19.61 -17.48 9.55
CA ASP A 305 20.72 -16.89 8.77
C ASP A 305 20.59 -15.36 8.73
N MET A 306 19.37 -14.85 8.72
CA MET A 306 19.10 -13.41 8.76
C MET A 306 19.45 -12.78 10.12
N SER A 307 19.22 -13.47 11.24
CA SER A 307 19.48 -12.94 12.60
C SER A 307 20.95 -12.63 12.85
N ASN A 308 21.87 -13.38 12.23
CA ASN A 308 23.31 -13.16 12.34
C ASN A 308 23.77 -11.81 11.77
N TYR A 309 22.95 -11.18 10.93
CA TYR A 309 23.23 -9.89 10.29
C TYR A 309 22.21 -8.80 10.68
N GLY A 310 21.40 -9.07 11.71
CA GLY A 310 20.23 -8.25 12.09
C GLY A 310 20.55 -6.93 12.75
N ASP A 311 21.81 -6.66 13.14
CA ASP A 311 22.23 -5.41 13.79
C ASP A 311 23.40 -4.74 13.07
N GLY A 312 23.63 -3.48 13.41
CA GLY A 312 24.71 -2.67 12.87
C GLY A 312 24.38 -2.06 11.49
N ILE A 313 25.42 -1.45 10.90
CA ILE A 313 25.28 -0.68 9.65
C ILE A 313 24.87 -1.56 8.45
N ILE A 314 25.31 -2.81 8.44
CA ILE A 314 24.98 -3.77 7.39
C ILE A 314 23.50 -4.10 7.44
N ALA A 315 22.94 -4.32 8.62
CA ALA A 315 21.52 -4.55 8.81
C ALA A 315 20.66 -3.36 8.36
N VAL A 316 21.06 -2.14 8.71
CA VAL A 316 20.39 -0.91 8.28
C VAL A 316 20.40 -0.79 6.75
N MET A 317 21.53 -1.02 6.11
CA MET A 317 21.63 -0.94 4.64
C MET A 317 20.86 -2.06 3.96
N ALA A 318 20.94 -3.29 4.46
CA ALA A 318 20.19 -4.42 3.92
C ALA A 318 18.68 -4.19 4.06
N ALA A 319 18.21 -3.73 5.21
CA ALA A 319 16.81 -3.41 5.46
C ALA A 319 16.30 -2.29 4.54
N ALA A 320 17.10 -1.24 4.32
CA ALA A 320 16.77 -0.19 3.36
C ALA A 320 16.71 -0.71 1.91
N ILE A 321 17.60 -1.61 1.51
CA ILE A 321 17.60 -2.23 0.17
C ILE A 321 16.38 -3.15 0.01
N ILE A 322 16.05 -3.93 1.03
CA ILE A 322 14.86 -4.78 1.01
C ILE A 322 13.59 -3.94 0.87
N GLY A 323 13.56 -2.76 1.52
CA GLY A 323 12.47 -1.80 1.36
C GLY A 323 12.24 -1.30 -0.07
N LEU A 324 13.25 -1.38 -0.97
CA LEU A 324 13.11 -1.02 -2.39
C LEU A 324 12.24 -2.01 -3.18
N ILE A 325 12.02 -3.21 -2.65
CA ILE A 325 11.19 -4.20 -3.31
C ILE A 325 9.74 -3.74 -3.19
N PRO A 326 9.07 -3.43 -4.31
CA PRO A 326 7.70 -2.95 -4.26
C PRO A 326 6.77 -4.00 -3.66
N GLY A 327 5.85 -3.57 -2.81
CA GLY A 327 4.88 -4.44 -2.19
C GLY A 327 5.01 -4.49 -0.66
N CYS A 328 3.92 -4.90 0.00
CA CYS A 328 3.85 -4.94 1.47
C CYS A 328 4.54 -6.18 2.08
N GLY A 329 4.80 -7.24 1.27
CA GLY A 329 5.40 -8.49 1.75
C GLY A 329 6.76 -8.29 2.43
N PRO A 330 7.78 -7.72 1.76
CA PRO A 330 9.10 -7.51 2.34
C PRO A 330 9.07 -6.70 3.64
N GLN A 331 8.12 -5.79 3.76
CA GLN A 331 7.94 -4.97 4.94
C GLN A 331 7.31 -5.74 6.11
N ILE A 332 6.32 -6.59 5.82
CA ILE A 332 5.73 -7.48 6.83
C ILE A 332 6.80 -8.38 7.42
N ILE A 333 7.75 -8.85 6.59
CA ILE A 333 8.88 -9.66 7.05
C ILE A 333 9.82 -8.85 7.94
N ALA A 334 10.16 -7.63 7.54
CA ALA A 334 11.02 -6.78 8.35
C ALA A 334 10.39 -6.51 9.73
N ILE A 335 9.08 -6.23 9.80
CA ILE A 335 8.40 -6.07 11.09
C ILE A 335 8.34 -7.38 11.87
N THR A 336 8.03 -8.50 11.21
CA THR A 336 8.03 -9.82 11.86
C THR A 336 9.42 -10.17 12.40
N ALA A 337 10.47 -9.89 11.62
CA ALA A 337 11.84 -10.06 12.07
C ALA A 337 12.17 -9.18 13.28
N TYR A 338 11.64 -7.95 13.30
CA TYR A 338 11.80 -7.06 14.45
C TYR A 338 11.07 -7.58 15.70
N THR A 339 9.83 -8.05 15.56
CA THR A 339 9.06 -8.59 16.70
C THR A 339 9.63 -9.88 17.26
N LYS A 340 10.43 -10.61 16.47
CA LYS A 340 11.21 -11.79 16.86
C LYS A 340 12.63 -11.45 17.33
N ASP A 341 12.96 -10.18 17.53
CA ASP A 341 14.29 -9.71 17.93
C ASP A 341 15.42 -10.11 16.94
N ILE A 342 15.08 -10.34 15.66
CA ILE A 342 16.03 -10.68 14.59
C ILE A 342 16.72 -9.43 14.03
N ILE A 343 16.02 -8.32 13.90
CA ILE A 343 16.59 -7.05 13.44
C ILE A 343 16.41 -5.95 14.48
N SER A 344 17.33 -4.99 14.46
CA SER A 344 17.29 -3.84 15.37
C SER A 344 16.27 -2.77 14.93
N PHE A 345 15.86 -1.91 15.87
CA PHE A 345 14.96 -0.81 15.59
C PHE A 345 15.48 0.17 14.51
N PRO A 346 16.79 0.52 14.46
CA PRO A 346 17.35 1.29 13.35
C PRO A 346 17.15 0.62 11.98
N ALA A 347 17.32 -0.70 11.89
CA ALA A 347 17.11 -1.45 10.65
C ALA A 347 15.62 -1.47 10.26
N LEU A 348 14.71 -1.71 11.22
CA LEU A 348 13.27 -1.59 11.01
C LEU A 348 12.89 -0.21 10.47
N THR A 349 13.41 0.87 11.08
CA THR A 349 13.08 2.24 10.68
C THR A 349 13.63 2.54 9.27
N ALA A 350 14.82 2.07 8.94
CA ALA A 350 15.37 2.20 7.60
C ALA A 350 14.52 1.46 6.56
N ASN A 351 14.05 0.25 6.86
CA ASN A 351 13.11 -0.46 5.99
C ASN A 351 11.80 0.30 5.83
N ALA A 352 11.21 0.77 6.93
CA ALA A 352 9.94 1.48 6.92
C ALA A 352 9.97 2.77 6.09
N ILE A 353 11.07 3.53 6.14
CA ILE A 353 11.24 4.79 5.41
C ILE A 353 11.56 4.55 3.92
N SER A 354 12.32 3.51 3.59
CA SER A 354 12.70 3.21 2.20
C SER A 354 11.60 2.52 1.41
N GLN A 355 10.65 1.93 2.09
CA GLN A 355 9.62 1.16 1.44
C GLN A 355 8.58 2.07 0.79
N ASP A 356 8.24 1.74 -0.44
CA ASP A 356 7.26 2.48 -1.22
C ASP A 356 5.88 1.78 -1.23
N GLY A 357 5.79 0.56 -0.72
CA GLY A 357 4.57 -0.24 -0.64
C GLY A 357 3.87 -0.45 -1.98
N ASP A 358 2.60 -0.82 -1.91
CA ASP A 358 1.74 -0.98 -3.09
C ASP A 358 1.40 0.37 -3.74
N ALA A 359 1.60 1.48 -3.01
CA ALA A 359 1.39 2.83 -3.53
C ALA A 359 2.31 3.20 -4.69
N LEU A 360 3.44 2.50 -4.85
CA LEU A 360 4.34 2.72 -5.97
C LEU A 360 3.76 2.21 -7.30
N PHE A 361 2.89 1.20 -7.29
CA PHE A 361 2.38 0.59 -8.51
C PHE A 361 1.59 1.55 -9.40
N PRO A 362 0.63 2.34 -8.91
CA PRO A 362 -0.03 3.36 -9.71
C PRO A 362 0.96 4.36 -10.33
N LEU A 363 1.99 4.74 -9.58
CA LEU A 363 3.02 5.65 -10.08
C LEU A 363 3.92 4.96 -11.12
N LEU A 364 4.27 3.69 -10.92
CA LEU A 364 5.11 2.91 -11.84
C LEU A 364 4.45 2.75 -13.20
N VAL A 365 3.16 2.49 -13.23
CA VAL A 365 2.40 2.32 -14.47
C VAL A 365 2.31 3.62 -15.27
N ARG A 366 2.12 4.75 -14.58
CA ARG A 366 1.87 6.04 -15.24
C ARG A 366 3.12 6.87 -15.48
N HIS A 367 4.07 6.82 -14.55
CA HIS A 367 5.28 7.65 -14.55
C HIS A 367 6.49 6.85 -14.10
N LYS A 368 6.94 5.90 -14.94
CA LYS A 368 8.08 5.01 -14.64
C LYS A 368 9.31 5.75 -14.12
N SER A 369 9.63 6.93 -14.68
CA SER A 369 10.75 7.72 -14.20
C SER A 369 10.51 8.31 -12.82
N ALA A 370 9.29 8.81 -12.53
CA ALA A 370 8.95 9.34 -11.22
C ALA A 370 8.95 8.24 -10.15
N SER A 371 8.49 7.04 -10.49
CA SER A 371 8.54 5.87 -9.62
C SER A 371 9.99 5.49 -9.27
N LEU A 372 10.86 5.29 -10.27
CA LEU A 372 12.27 4.99 -10.04
C LEU A 372 12.99 6.06 -9.20
N TRP A 373 12.70 7.34 -9.48
CA TRP A 373 13.25 8.42 -8.69
C TRP A 373 12.67 8.45 -7.27
N ALA A 374 11.39 8.12 -7.08
CA ALA A 374 10.79 8.02 -5.76
C ALA A 374 11.53 6.96 -4.91
N THR A 375 11.73 5.78 -5.45
CA THR A 375 12.46 4.70 -4.79
C THR A 375 13.88 5.11 -4.37
N VAL A 376 14.63 5.81 -5.24
CA VAL A 376 15.95 6.35 -4.89
C VAL A 376 15.87 7.43 -3.80
N HIS A 377 14.88 8.31 -3.90
CA HIS A 377 14.70 9.41 -2.96
C HIS A 377 14.19 8.96 -1.59
N THR A 378 13.46 7.87 -1.47
CA THR A 378 13.03 7.31 -0.18
C THR A 378 14.18 6.56 0.51
N THR A 379 15.06 5.92 -0.28
CA THR A 379 16.21 5.17 0.26
C THR A 379 17.25 6.07 0.93
N ILE A 380 17.52 7.24 0.38
CA ILE A 380 18.54 8.15 0.94
C ILE A 380 18.20 8.55 2.38
N PRO A 381 17.01 9.14 2.68
CA PRO A 381 16.66 9.48 4.04
C PRO A 381 16.49 8.26 4.95
N ALA A 382 16.11 7.10 4.40
CA ALA A 382 16.02 5.84 5.13
C ALA A 382 17.37 5.40 5.71
N ILE A 383 18.40 5.38 4.88
CA ILE A 383 19.77 5.05 5.31
C ILE A 383 20.27 6.08 6.31
N ILE A 384 20.07 7.37 6.06
CA ILE A 384 20.48 8.43 6.97
C ILE A 384 19.79 8.27 8.34
N ALA A 385 18.46 8.08 8.34
CA ALA A 385 17.70 7.92 9.58
C ALA A 385 18.14 6.67 10.35
N GLY A 386 18.29 5.51 9.66
CA GLY A 386 18.76 4.28 10.28
C GLY A 386 20.16 4.41 10.88
N ILE A 387 21.11 5.05 10.17
CA ILE A 387 22.46 5.27 10.69
C ILE A 387 22.45 6.24 11.89
N VAL A 388 21.66 7.32 11.84
CA VAL A 388 21.53 8.26 12.96
C VAL A 388 20.99 7.57 14.20
N LEU A 389 19.95 6.73 14.06
CA LEU A 389 19.39 5.96 15.16
C LEU A 389 20.38 4.92 15.70
N LEU A 390 21.16 4.28 14.81
CA LEU A 390 22.20 3.33 15.21
C LEU A 390 23.30 4.02 16.03
N ILE A 391 23.79 5.17 15.57
CA ILE A 391 24.81 5.95 16.28
C ILE A 391 24.28 6.48 17.61
N ALA A 392 23.02 6.92 17.65
CA ALA A 392 22.35 7.37 18.87
C ALA A 392 22.02 6.22 19.83
N GLN A 393 22.23 4.97 19.44
CA GLN A 393 21.83 3.77 20.19
C GLN A 393 20.36 3.83 20.63
N PHE A 394 19.52 4.40 19.76
CA PHE A 394 18.11 4.60 20.07
C PHE A 394 17.34 3.28 19.88
N ASN A 395 16.83 2.78 20.98
CA ASN A 395 15.96 1.61 21.03
C ASN A 395 14.80 1.97 21.97
N PRO A 396 13.61 2.28 21.42
CA PRO A 396 12.46 2.78 22.17
C PRO A 396 11.76 1.73 23.03
#